data_e90561025fc827cf0e33200282528f22
#
_entry.id   e90561025fc827cf0e33200282528f22
#
_cell.length_a   1.000
_cell.length_b   1.000
_cell.length_c   1.000
_cell.angle_alpha   90.00
_cell.angle_beta   90.00
_cell.angle_gamma   90.00
#
_symmetry.space_group_name_H-M   'P 1'
#
loop_
_entity.id
_entity.type
_entity.pdbx_description
1 polymer ?
#
loop_
_entity_poly.entity_id
_entity_poly.type
_entity_poly.pdbx_seq_one_letter_code
_entity_poly.pdbx_strand_id
1 'polypeptide(L)'
;MSWKNTQQTSLADTLVIEHKSLSELDDVHNIIFWPEIEQTLSSLYSSVRGAPAYPPLMMFKILILQAWYNLSDEALEKQIARDLMFRRFIDLSLSESVPDHSSIWRFRQLLNTQGLLEPLLEQINAHLERNSIIVSLGSINIIDATVIEAKQSRKRKGKDGNNTQDKDAKYNVKIAADGKRKTTYGFKMHANTDEDGFVKNMTYTPGNVHDSQELDELLDINKSKDKLKVSGQVYADSAYANKLNDKKLGNQNNKILHRAYRNKPLTKQQKQENKQRSSIRYIVERTFGLLKQHHGLGKARYLGLQRNKTRAQLIAMSHNLKTGMNIFKEIQQLKDLRDYCVP
;
A
#
# COMPACT_ATOMS: atom_id res chain seq x y z
N MET A 1 -11.47 -10.45 26.75
CA MET A 1 -10.16 -9.83 26.58
C MET A 1 -10.14 -8.50 27.29
N SER A 2 -9.08 -8.19 28.03
CA SER A 2 -8.92 -6.86 28.61
C SER A 2 -7.87 -6.09 27.82
N TRP A 3 -8.29 -5.00 27.19
CA TRP A 3 -7.37 -4.00 26.67
C TRP A 3 -7.12 -2.94 27.73
N LYS A 4 -6.02 -2.21 27.57
CA LYS A 4 -5.84 -0.95 28.30
C LYS A 4 -6.92 0.03 27.87
N ASN A 5 -7.52 0.72 28.82
CA ASN A 5 -8.36 1.88 28.51
C ASN A 5 -7.43 3.07 28.21
N THR A 6 -7.23 3.37 26.93
CA THR A 6 -6.34 4.46 26.48
C THR A 6 -7.10 5.73 26.12
N GLN A 7 -8.44 5.70 26.21
CA GLN A 7 -9.32 6.81 25.85
C GLN A 7 -9.82 7.58 27.08
N GLN A 8 -9.34 7.25 28.28
CA GLN A 8 -9.72 7.98 29.48
C GLN A 8 -9.12 9.39 29.41
N THR A 9 -9.98 10.39 29.16
CA THR A 9 -9.57 11.79 29.12
C THR A 9 -9.04 12.22 30.48
N SER A 10 -7.89 12.89 30.45
CA SER A 10 -7.29 13.53 31.63
C SER A 10 -7.55 15.02 31.63
N LEU A 11 -7.35 15.67 32.78
CA LEU A 11 -7.40 17.13 32.84
C LEU A 11 -6.39 17.77 31.88
N ALA A 12 -5.25 17.13 31.63
CA ALA A 12 -4.25 17.62 30.69
C ALA A 12 -4.77 17.69 29.24
N ASP A 13 -5.66 16.79 28.84
CA ASP A 13 -6.24 16.78 27.49
C ASP A 13 -7.12 18.03 27.25
N THR A 14 -7.77 18.54 28.30
CA THR A 14 -8.62 19.74 28.22
C THR A 14 -7.82 21.05 28.17
N LEU A 15 -6.55 21.01 28.51
CA LEU A 15 -5.66 22.19 28.48
C LEU A 15 -4.94 22.39 27.15
N VAL A 16 -5.10 21.46 26.21
CA VAL A 16 -4.49 21.57 24.87
C VAL A 16 -5.18 22.66 24.08
N ILE A 17 -4.42 23.70 23.70
CA ILE A 17 -4.91 24.76 22.83
C ILE A 17 -5.08 24.21 21.42
N GLU A 18 -6.27 24.37 20.86
CA GLU A 18 -6.56 23.93 19.50
C GLU A 18 -5.73 24.70 18.46
N HIS A 19 -5.11 23.97 17.54
CA HIS A 19 -4.41 24.52 16.39
C HIS A 19 -4.72 23.66 15.17
N LYS A 20 -4.89 24.29 14.01
CA LYS A 20 -5.27 23.62 12.75
C LYS A 20 -4.36 22.44 12.36
N SER A 21 -3.09 22.44 12.79
CA SER A 21 -2.18 21.33 12.54
C SER A 21 -2.53 20.06 13.33
N LEU A 22 -3.26 20.19 14.45
CA LEU A 22 -3.69 19.05 15.25
C LEU A 22 -4.82 18.26 14.59
N SER A 23 -5.61 18.92 13.74
CA SER A 23 -6.73 18.33 13.01
C SER A 23 -6.36 17.91 11.56
N GLU A 24 -5.09 17.94 11.19
CA GLU A 24 -4.65 17.66 9.83
C GLU A 24 -5.10 16.28 9.31
N LEU A 25 -5.19 15.28 10.20
CA LEU A 25 -5.59 13.92 9.89
C LEU A 25 -7.06 13.59 10.23
N ASP A 26 -7.83 14.56 10.75
CA ASP A 26 -9.22 14.31 11.19
C ASP A 26 -10.12 13.87 10.02
N ASP A 27 -9.86 14.35 8.80
CA ASP A 27 -10.61 13.92 7.61
C ASP A 27 -10.53 12.41 7.34
N VAL A 28 -9.46 11.74 7.80
CA VAL A 28 -9.37 10.28 7.71
C VAL A 28 -10.44 9.62 8.57
N HIS A 29 -10.80 10.20 9.73
CA HIS A 29 -11.90 9.70 10.58
C HIS A 29 -13.27 9.89 9.91
N ASN A 30 -13.43 10.91 9.05
CA ASN A 30 -14.66 11.13 8.28
C ASN A 30 -14.80 10.13 7.11
N ILE A 31 -13.68 9.67 6.57
CA ILE A 31 -13.65 8.75 5.42
C ILE A 31 -13.76 7.29 5.88
N ILE A 32 -13.10 6.93 6.97
CA ILE A 32 -12.97 5.53 7.43
C ILE A 32 -13.95 5.25 8.57
N PHE A 33 -14.79 4.26 8.39
CA PHE A 33 -15.64 3.74 9.46
C PHE A 33 -14.86 2.74 10.31
N TRP A 34 -14.17 3.26 11.31
CA TRP A 34 -13.26 2.51 12.17
C TRP A 34 -13.86 1.29 12.87
N PRO A 35 -15.15 1.26 13.26
CA PRO A 35 -15.75 0.07 13.89
C PRO A 35 -15.67 -1.20 13.02
N GLU A 36 -15.77 -1.11 11.68
CA GLU A 36 -15.59 -2.26 10.79
C GLU A 36 -14.15 -2.77 10.81
N ILE A 37 -13.17 -1.85 10.81
CA ILE A 37 -11.75 -2.19 10.94
C ILE A 37 -11.47 -2.85 12.30
N GLU A 38 -12.04 -2.31 13.39
CA GLU A 38 -11.90 -2.85 14.75
C GLU A 38 -12.48 -4.25 14.85
N GLN A 39 -13.62 -4.51 14.25
CA GLN A 39 -14.22 -5.85 14.20
C GLN A 39 -13.28 -6.87 13.54
N THR A 40 -12.64 -6.52 12.43
CA THR A 40 -11.65 -7.37 11.75
C THR A 40 -10.44 -7.64 12.64
N LEU A 41 -9.99 -6.63 13.38
CA LEU A 41 -8.83 -6.73 14.29
C LEU A 41 -9.17 -7.44 15.61
N SER A 42 -10.43 -7.59 15.98
CA SER A 42 -10.88 -8.17 17.25
C SER A 42 -10.42 -9.62 17.47
N SER A 43 -10.19 -10.36 16.39
CA SER A 43 -9.72 -11.75 16.41
C SER A 43 -8.26 -11.91 16.83
N LEU A 44 -7.47 -10.81 16.82
CA LEU A 44 -6.01 -10.87 17.05
C LEU A 44 -5.59 -11.33 18.44
N TYR A 45 -6.41 -11.07 19.45
CA TYR A 45 -6.06 -11.40 20.83
C TYR A 45 -7.10 -12.35 21.41
N SER A 46 -6.74 -13.62 21.56
CA SER A 46 -7.60 -14.66 22.13
C SER A 46 -7.31 -14.95 23.60
N SER A 47 -6.14 -14.56 24.13
CA SER A 47 -5.74 -14.87 25.52
C SER A 47 -6.37 -13.91 26.52
N VAL A 48 -6.90 -14.47 27.62
CA VAL A 48 -7.43 -13.71 28.76
C VAL A 48 -6.35 -13.53 29.85
N ARG A 49 -5.21 -14.24 29.73
CA ARG A 49 -4.13 -14.21 30.70
C ARG A 49 -2.99 -13.31 30.29
N GLY A 50 -2.39 -12.60 31.24
CA GLY A 50 -1.25 -11.72 31.03
C GLY A 50 -1.56 -10.23 31.21
N ALA A 51 -0.55 -9.37 31.01
CA ALA A 51 -0.73 -7.92 31.04
C ALA A 51 -1.67 -7.46 29.91
N PRO A 52 -2.55 -6.47 30.15
CA PRO A 52 -3.43 -5.93 29.11
C PRO A 52 -2.65 -5.41 27.91
N ALA A 53 -3.04 -5.86 26.73
CA ALA A 53 -2.45 -5.37 25.48
C ALA A 53 -2.95 -3.95 25.13
N TYR A 54 -2.25 -3.25 24.25
CA TYR A 54 -2.79 -2.04 23.63
C TYR A 54 -3.94 -2.39 22.68
N PRO A 55 -4.98 -1.51 22.54
CA PRO A 55 -6.09 -1.73 21.64
C PRO A 55 -5.62 -2.00 20.21
N PRO A 56 -6.13 -3.05 19.53
CA PRO A 56 -5.67 -3.39 18.18
C PRO A 56 -5.88 -2.29 17.17
N LEU A 57 -7.01 -1.57 17.24
CA LEU A 57 -7.30 -0.45 16.36
C LEU A 57 -6.27 0.67 16.53
N MET A 58 -5.95 1.04 17.78
CA MET A 58 -4.90 2.02 18.07
C MET A 58 -3.56 1.59 17.47
N MET A 59 -3.16 0.34 17.68
CA MET A 59 -1.92 -0.20 17.14
C MET A 59 -1.91 -0.23 15.60
N PHE A 60 -3.04 -0.48 14.96
CA PHE A 60 -3.17 -0.40 13.50
C PHE A 60 -3.03 1.04 13.00
N LYS A 61 -3.70 2.01 13.63
CA LYS A 61 -3.53 3.44 13.34
C LYS A 61 -2.05 3.88 13.49
N ILE A 62 -1.35 3.37 14.50
CA ILE A 62 0.09 3.61 14.70
C ILE A 62 0.91 3.11 13.49
N LEU A 63 0.61 1.91 12.95
CA LEU A 63 1.30 1.39 11.76
C LEU A 63 0.96 2.19 10.49
N ILE A 64 -0.24 2.72 10.37
CA ILE A 64 -0.61 3.65 9.29
C ILE A 64 0.22 4.93 9.38
N LEU A 65 0.35 5.56 10.55
CA LEU A 65 1.22 6.72 10.76
C LEU A 65 2.68 6.40 10.43
N GLN A 66 3.16 5.22 10.83
CA GLN A 66 4.51 4.78 10.50
C GLN A 66 4.78 4.77 9.00
N ALA A 67 3.86 4.19 8.23
CA ALA A 67 3.96 4.12 6.79
C ALA A 67 3.79 5.50 6.13
N TRP A 68 2.88 6.34 6.64
CA TRP A 68 2.58 7.67 6.13
C TRP A 68 3.78 8.62 6.24
N TYR A 69 4.44 8.61 7.42
CA TYR A 69 5.59 9.48 7.70
C TYR A 69 6.95 8.78 7.50
N ASN A 70 6.94 7.54 7.01
CA ASN A 70 8.14 6.73 6.75
C ASN A 70 9.08 6.60 7.96
N LEU A 71 8.54 6.43 9.16
CA LEU A 71 9.28 6.37 10.41
C LEU A 71 9.82 4.97 10.70
N SER A 72 10.97 4.87 11.39
CA SER A 72 11.41 3.62 12.01
C SER A 72 10.58 3.32 13.26
N ASP A 73 10.67 2.08 13.81
CA ASP A 73 9.93 1.72 15.01
C ASP A 73 10.30 2.63 16.20
N GLU A 74 11.59 2.88 16.41
CA GLU A 74 12.09 3.78 17.46
C GLU A 74 11.73 5.26 17.21
N ALA A 75 11.77 5.70 15.94
CA ALA A 75 11.40 7.08 15.61
C ALA A 75 9.89 7.31 15.80
N LEU A 76 9.07 6.30 15.50
CA LEU A 76 7.63 6.34 15.71
C LEU A 76 7.26 6.42 17.19
N GLU A 77 7.87 5.58 18.05
CA GLU A 77 7.72 5.66 19.50
C GLU A 77 8.00 7.09 20.03
N LYS A 78 9.16 7.64 19.64
CA LYS A 78 9.55 9.00 20.02
C LYS A 78 8.59 10.07 19.46
N GLN A 79 8.11 9.89 18.23
CA GLN A 79 7.17 10.83 17.62
C GLN A 79 5.83 10.82 18.35
N ILE A 80 5.24 9.66 18.66
CA ILE A 80 3.99 9.57 19.42
C ILE A 80 4.14 10.18 20.82
N ALA A 81 5.32 10.04 21.45
CA ALA A 81 5.54 10.60 22.78
C ALA A 81 5.44 12.14 22.82
N ARG A 82 5.83 12.82 21.76
CA ARG A 82 5.98 14.29 21.71
C ARG A 82 5.01 15.02 20.77
N ASP A 83 4.25 14.27 19.93
CA ASP A 83 3.42 14.84 18.87
C ASP A 83 1.94 14.70 19.22
N LEU A 84 1.26 15.81 19.45
CA LEU A 84 -0.15 15.85 19.83
C LEU A 84 -1.07 15.41 18.68
N MET A 85 -0.73 15.72 17.44
CA MET A 85 -1.50 15.26 16.27
C MET A 85 -1.47 13.73 16.16
N PHE A 86 -0.31 13.11 16.38
CA PHE A 86 -0.20 11.65 16.40
C PHE A 86 -1.07 11.05 17.51
N ARG A 87 -0.99 11.59 18.73
CA ARG A 87 -1.82 11.13 19.86
C ARG A 87 -3.30 11.28 19.57
N ARG A 88 -3.73 12.42 19.00
CA ARG A 88 -5.11 12.67 18.59
C ARG A 88 -5.58 11.64 17.58
N PHE A 89 -4.81 11.38 16.52
CA PHE A 89 -5.17 10.42 15.48
C PHE A 89 -5.35 8.99 16.00
N ILE A 90 -4.56 8.57 16.98
CA ILE A 90 -4.62 7.23 17.57
C ILE A 90 -5.50 7.14 18.82
N ASP A 91 -6.18 8.20 19.20
CA ASP A 91 -7.04 8.29 20.40
C ASP A 91 -6.28 7.94 21.71
N LEU A 92 -5.04 8.47 21.86
CA LEU A 92 -4.19 8.24 23.02
C LEU A 92 -4.14 9.50 23.91
N SER A 93 -4.73 9.42 25.12
CA SER A 93 -4.68 10.49 26.13
C SER A 93 -3.25 10.88 26.50
N LEU A 94 -3.05 12.14 26.90
CA LEU A 94 -1.75 12.67 27.34
C LEU A 94 -1.22 11.97 28.60
N SER A 95 -2.11 11.46 29.44
CA SER A 95 -1.76 10.72 30.67
C SER A 95 -1.32 9.28 30.42
N GLU A 96 -1.59 8.74 29.22
CA GLU A 96 -1.33 7.36 28.90
C GLU A 96 0.09 7.13 28.34
N SER A 97 0.63 5.95 28.66
CA SER A 97 1.94 5.52 28.17
C SER A 97 1.92 5.19 26.70
N VAL A 98 2.97 5.58 25.98
CA VAL A 98 3.17 5.27 24.56
C VAL A 98 3.61 3.81 24.40
N PRO A 99 3.11 3.07 23.38
CA PRO A 99 3.64 1.76 23.05
C PRO A 99 5.12 1.84 22.64
N ASP A 100 5.95 0.98 23.19
CA ASP A 100 7.36 0.89 22.82
C ASP A 100 7.56 0.29 21.41
N HIS A 101 8.72 0.51 20.82
CA HIS A 101 9.08 0.01 19.48
C HIS A 101 8.96 -1.52 19.38
N SER A 102 9.18 -2.27 20.47
CA SER A 102 9.06 -3.73 20.47
C SER A 102 7.60 -4.18 20.43
N SER A 103 6.69 -3.47 21.09
CA SER A 103 5.24 -3.69 21.02
C SER A 103 4.71 -3.39 19.61
N ILE A 104 5.16 -2.30 18.97
CA ILE A 104 4.84 -1.96 17.58
C ILE A 104 5.31 -3.06 16.63
N TRP A 105 6.55 -3.54 16.82
CA TRP A 105 7.10 -4.62 16.02
C TRP A 105 6.31 -5.92 16.17
N ARG A 106 5.98 -6.33 17.41
CA ARG A 106 5.21 -7.56 17.69
C ARG A 106 3.82 -7.50 17.07
N PHE A 107 3.13 -6.37 17.17
CA PHE A 107 1.81 -6.19 16.57
C PHE A 107 1.85 -6.32 15.05
N ARG A 108 2.86 -5.72 14.38
CA ARG A 108 3.07 -5.87 12.94
C ARG A 108 3.30 -7.33 12.53
N GLN A 109 4.08 -8.09 13.33
CA GLN A 109 4.28 -9.52 13.07
C GLN A 109 2.96 -10.30 13.25
N LEU A 110 2.16 -9.94 14.24
CA LEU A 110 0.87 -10.58 14.49
C LEU A 110 -0.10 -10.38 13.33
N LEU A 111 -0.23 -9.16 12.80
CA LEU A 111 -1.05 -8.86 11.61
C LEU A 111 -0.61 -9.71 10.40
N ASN A 112 0.69 -9.81 10.18
CA ASN A 112 1.23 -10.63 9.10
C ASN A 112 0.92 -12.12 9.28
N THR A 113 1.11 -12.64 10.47
CA THR A 113 0.88 -14.07 10.78
C THR A 113 -0.59 -14.45 10.61
N GLN A 114 -1.51 -13.55 10.95
CA GLN A 114 -2.95 -13.76 10.84
C GLN A 114 -3.51 -13.45 9.44
N GLY A 115 -2.68 -12.97 8.51
CA GLY A 115 -3.10 -12.68 7.14
C GLY A 115 -4.12 -11.54 6.99
N LEU A 116 -4.19 -10.62 7.95
CA LEU A 116 -5.23 -9.56 7.99
C LEU A 116 -4.92 -8.35 7.12
N LEU A 117 -3.73 -8.23 6.56
CA LEU A 117 -3.34 -7.03 5.80
C LEU A 117 -4.06 -6.88 4.47
N GLU A 118 -4.35 -7.98 3.77
CA GLU A 118 -5.12 -7.95 2.52
C GLU A 118 -6.59 -7.56 2.78
N PRO A 119 -7.32 -8.20 3.71
CA PRO A 119 -8.65 -7.76 4.10
C PRO A 119 -8.73 -6.31 4.55
N LEU A 120 -7.72 -5.81 5.29
CA LEU A 120 -7.68 -4.42 5.74
C LEU A 120 -7.50 -3.43 4.57
N LEU A 121 -6.69 -3.77 3.56
CA LEU A 121 -6.57 -2.96 2.34
C LEU A 121 -7.89 -2.94 1.57
N GLU A 122 -8.55 -4.10 1.42
CA GLU A 122 -9.86 -4.21 0.77
C GLU A 122 -10.92 -3.36 1.50
N GLN A 123 -10.96 -3.39 2.83
CA GLN A 123 -11.89 -2.57 3.63
C GLN A 123 -11.62 -1.07 3.50
N ILE A 124 -10.36 -0.63 3.53
CA ILE A 124 -10.01 0.78 3.32
C ILE A 124 -10.50 1.22 1.94
N ASN A 125 -10.25 0.44 0.89
CA ASN A 125 -10.70 0.75 -0.46
C ASN A 125 -12.23 0.80 -0.56
N ALA A 126 -12.94 -0.12 0.10
CA ALA A 126 -14.41 -0.11 0.15
C ALA A 126 -14.96 1.14 0.88
N HIS A 127 -14.29 1.63 1.93
CA HIS A 127 -14.68 2.88 2.58
C HIS A 127 -14.47 4.09 1.68
N LEU A 128 -13.36 4.14 0.94
CA LEU A 128 -13.09 5.19 -0.06
C LEU A 128 -14.14 5.19 -1.18
N GLU A 129 -14.57 4.02 -1.63
CA GLU A 129 -15.63 3.87 -2.64
C GLU A 129 -16.98 4.34 -2.11
N ARG A 130 -17.37 3.94 -0.89
CA ARG A 130 -18.62 4.40 -0.24
C ARG A 130 -18.70 5.92 -0.11
N ASN A 131 -17.58 6.58 0.07
CA ASN A 131 -17.47 8.04 0.13
C ASN A 131 -17.34 8.70 -1.26
N SER A 132 -17.53 7.95 -2.33
CA SER A 132 -17.40 8.43 -3.72
C SER A 132 -16.04 9.06 -4.05
N ILE A 133 -15.00 8.67 -3.31
CA ILE A 133 -13.62 9.10 -3.52
C ILE A 133 -13.00 8.27 -4.63
N ILE A 134 -13.27 6.96 -4.64
CA ILE A 134 -12.97 6.05 -5.75
C ILE A 134 -14.24 5.87 -6.57
N VAL A 135 -14.22 6.19 -7.85
CA VAL A 135 -15.42 6.24 -8.70
C VAL A 135 -15.96 4.85 -9.02
N SER A 136 -15.11 3.86 -9.20
CA SER A 136 -15.51 2.46 -9.24
C SER A 136 -14.30 1.52 -9.17
N LEU A 137 -14.27 0.67 -8.15
CA LEU A 137 -13.30 -0.44 -8.08
C LEU A 137 -13.66 -1.45 -9.20
N GLY A 138 -12.92 -1.44 -10.31
CA GLY A 138 -13.06 -2.50 -11.32
C GLY A 138 -13.20 -2.05 -12.77
N SER A 139 -13.47 -0.78 -13.07
CA SER A 139 -13.60 -0.31 -14.45
C SER A 139 -12.26 -0.30 -15.21
N ILE A 140 -11.17 0.07 -14.52
CA ILE A 140 -9.81 0.11 -15.06
C ILE A 140 -8.85 -0.57 -14.10
N ASN A 141 -7.96 -1.38 -14.65
CA ASN A 141 -6.86 -2.02 -13.95
C ASN A 141 -5.55 -1.64 -14.63
N ILE A 142 -4.70 -0.93 -13.93
CA ILE A 142 -3.39 -0.51 -14.45
C ILE A 142 -2.32 -1.27 -13.66
N ILE A 143 -1.66 -2.22 -14.34
CA ILE A 143 -0.75 -3.17 -13.70
C ILE A 143 0.68 -2.88 -14.12
N ASP A 144 1.56 -2.81 -13.14
CA ASP A 144 3.00 -2.73 -13.34
C ASP A 144 3.77 -3.28 -12.14
N ALA A 145 5.09 -3.40 -12.28
CA ALA A 145 6.00 -3.86 -11.25
C ALA A 145 7.13 -2.86 -11.01
N THR A 146 7.46 -2.67 -9.74
CA THR A 146 8.61 -1.83 -9.37
C THR A 146 9.64 -2.61 -8.57
N VAL A 147 10.93 -2.35 -8.84
CA VAL A 147 12.04 -3.01 -8.16
C VAL A 147 12.35 -2.26 -6.86
N ILE A 148 12.62 -3.03 -5.81
CA ILE A 148 12.93 -2.57 -4.46
C ILE A 148 14.30 -3.16 -4.08
N GLU A 149 15.28 -2.32 -3.79
CA GLU A 149 16.61 -2.78 -3.38
C GLU A 149 16.54 -3.44 -2.00
N ALA A 150 17.21 -4.59 -1.83
CA ALA A 150 17.28 -5.25 -0.54
C ALA A 150 18.06 -4.40 0.49
N LYS A 151 17.71 -4.51 1.77
CA LYS A 151 18.40 -3.84 2.89
C LYS A 151 19.88 -4.19 2.89
N GLN A 152 20.21 -5.46 2.66
CA GLN A 152 21.55 -5.99 2.54
C GLN A 152 21.72 -6.61 1.14
N SER A 153 22.05 -5.77 0.16
CA SER A 153 22.20 -6.17 -1.25
C SER A 153 23.61 -6.70 -1.58
N ARG A 154 24.61 -6.34 -0.78
CA ARG A 154 26.02 -6.72 -1.01
C ARG A 154 26.41 -7.95 -0.20
N LYS A 155 27.19 -8.84 -0.82
CA LYS A 155 27.83 -9.97 -0.12
C LYS A 155 28.91 -9.42 0.81
N ARG A 156 28.73 -9.58 2.11
CA ARG A 156 29.71 -9.25 3.14
C ARG A 156 29.78 -10.42 4.12
N LYS A 157 30.96 -10.68 4.69
CA LYS A 157 31.11 -11.62 5.80
C LYS A 157 30.65 -10.92 7.08
N GLY A 158 29.73 -11.52 7.80
CA GLY A 158 29.33 -11.12 9.15
C GLY A 158 30.44 -11.44 10.17
N LYS A 159 30.23 -11.04 11.43
CA LYS A 159 31.16 -11.36 12.53
C LYS A 159 31.31 -12.88 12.75
N ASP A 160 30.29 -13.64 12.39
CA ASP A 160 30.18 -15.10 12.41
C ASP A 160 30.73 -15.77 11.14
N GLY A 161 31.32 -15.02 10.22
CA GLY A 161 31.83 -15.51 8.93
C GLY A 161 30.77 -15.79 7.87
N ASN A 162 29.48 -15.70 8.21
CA ASN A 162 28.37 -15.96 7.31
C ASN A 162 28.12 -14.78 6.37
N ASN A 163 27.52 -15.09 5.21
CA ASN A 163 27.08 -14.06 4.26
C ASN A 163 25.89 -13.29 4.82
N THR A 164 26.00 -11.96 4.93
CA THR A 164 24.96 -11.08 5.45
C THR A 164 23.90 -10.70 4.41
N GLN A 165 24.04 -11.10 3.16
CA GLN A 165 23.07 -10.80 2.09
C GLN A 165 21.69 -11.39 2.42
N ASP A 166 20.62 -10.65 2.12
CA ASP A 166 19.26 -11.12 2.36
C ASP A 166 18.96 -12.36 1.51
N LYS A 167 18.63 -13.48 2.16
CA LYS A 167 18.45 -14.79 1.50
C LYS A 167 17.21 -14.86 0.62
N ASP A 168 16.17 -14.08 0.95
CA ASP A 168 14.89 -14.05 0.22
C ASP A 168 14.93 -13.14 -1.01
N ALA A 169 15.88 -12.20 -1.05
CA ALA A 169 16.07 -11.32 -2.19
C ALA A 169 16.76 -12.04 -3.35
N LYS A 170 16.51 -11.61 -4.58
CA LYS A 170 17.12 -12.15 -5.82
C LYS A 170 17.50 -11.03 -6.78
N TYR A 171 18.34 -11.37 -7.75
CA TYR A 171 18.76 -10.43 -8.79
C TYR A 171 17.66 -10.17 -9.81
N ASN A 172 17.32 -8.90 -10.00
CA ASN A 172 16.56 -8.42 -11.14
C ASN A 172 17.52 -7.79 -12.14
N VAL A 173 17.38 -8.16 -13.41
CA VAL A 173 18.24 -7.67 -14.49
C VAL A 173 17.38 -6.98 -15.52
N LYS A 174 17.61 -5.68 -15.74
CA LYS A 174 17.01 -4.91 -16.83
C LYS A 174 18.12 -4.54 -17.83
N ILE A 175 17.81 -4.69 -19.12
CA ILE A 175 18.66 -4.22 -20.22
C ILE A 175 18.04 -2.93 -20.73
N ALA A 176 18.76 -1.83 -20.61
CA ALA A 176 18.31 -0.53 -21.12
C ALA A 176 18.36 -0.50 -22.65
N ALA A 177 17.70 0.49 -23.25
CA ALA A 177 17.65 0.65 -24.73
C ALA A 177 19.06 0.86 -25.34
N ASP A 178 20.02 1.39 -24.57
CA ASP A 178 21.43 1.53 -24.94
C ASP A 178 22.25 0.24 -24.78
N GLY A 179 21.60 -0.89 -24.46
CA GLY A 179 22.23 -2.19 -24.23
C GLY A 179 22.88 -2.35 -22.87
N LYS A 180 22.93 -1.31 -22.04
CA LYS A 180 23.53 -1.39 -20.70
C LYS A 180 22.67 -2.26 -19.76
N ARG A 181 23.34 -3.15 -19.05
CA ARG A 181 22.73 -4.06 -18.09
C ARG A 181 22.69 -3.41 -16.70
N LYS A 182 21.48 -3.14 -16.20
CA LYS A 182 21.26 -2.71 -14.81
C LYS A 182 20.83 -3.90 -13.97
N THR A 183 21.61 -4.25 -12.98
CA THR A 183 21.34 -5.36 -12.05
C THR A 183 21.04 -4.81 -10.67
N THR A 184 19.90 -5.20 -10.09
CA THR A 184 19.51 -4.84 -8.72
C THR A 184 19.24 -6.11 -7.94
N TYR A 185 19.83 -6.23 -6.75
CA TYR A 185 19.52 -7.32 -5.82
C TYR A 185 18.42 -6.87 -4.85
N GLY A 186 17.29 -7.58 -4.86
CA GLY A 186 16.16 -7.16 -4.05
C GLY A 186 14.88 -7.91 -4.35
N PHE A 187 13.80 -7.16 -4.28
CA PHE A 187 12.42 -7.62 -4.42
C PHE A 187 11.71 -6.85 -5.53
N LYS A 188 10.50 -7.28 -5.84
CA LYS A 188 9.55 -6.54 -6.67
C LYS A 188 8.23 -6.39 -5.92
N MET A 189 7.62 -5.22 -6.03
CA MET A 189 6.22 -5.01 -5.74
C MET A 189 5.50 -4.90 -7.08
N HIS A 190 4.50 -5.74 -7.26
CA HIS A 190 3.56 -5.66 -8.37
C HIS A 190 2.28 -5.03 -7.83
N ALA A 191 1.70 -4.09 -8.52
CA ALA A 191 0.48 -3.41 -8.10
C ALA A 191 -0.53 -3.31 -9.24
N ASN A 192 -1.79 -3.41 -8.86
CA ASN A 192 -2.94 -3.05 -9.66
C ASN A 192 -3.49 -1.74 -9.12
N THR A 193 -3.54 -0.71 -9.97
CA THR A 193 -4.09 0.61 -9.61
C THR A 193 -5.27 0.96 -10.50
N ASP A 194 -6.09 1.90 -10.04
CA ASP A 194 -7.11 2.56 -10.86
C ASP A 194 -6.56 3.80 -11.59
N GLU A 195 -7.46 4.58 -12.21
CA GLU A 195 -7.14 5.80 -12.94
C GLU A 195 -6.66 6.96 -12.06
N ASP A 196 -6.97 6.97 -10.78
CA ASP A 196 -6.52 8.00 -9.82
C ASP A 196 -5.23 7.61 -9.11
N GLY A 197 -4.80 6.34 -9.28
CA GLY A 197 -3.58 5.80 -8.71
C GLY A 197 -3.77 5.15 -7.35
N PHE A 198 -5.02 4.83 -6.94
CA PHE A 198 -5.27 4.02 -5.77
C PHE A 198 -4.81 2.58 -5.98
N VAL A 199 -4.09 2.03 -5.03
CA VAL A 199 -3.64 0.64 -5.05
C VAL A 199 -4.82 -0.26 -4.69
N LYS A 200 -5.36 -0.99 -5.67
CA LYS A 200 -6.47 -1.93 -5.49
C LYS A 200 -6.01 -3.23 -4.88
N ASN A 201 -4.94 -3.78 -5.42
CA ASN A 201 -4.32 -5.02 -4.99
C ASN A 201 -2.82 -4.97 -5.25
N MET A 202 -2.05 -5.78 -4.50
CA MET A 202 -0.60 -5.87 -4.68
C MET A 202 -0.03 -7.22 -4.31
N THR A 203 1.03 -7.62 -5.01
CA THR A 203 1.87 -8.75 -4.64
C THR A 203 3.32 -8.31 -4.42
N TYR A 204 4.08 -9.13 -3.69
CA TYR A 204 5.46 -8.83 -3.35
C TYR A 204 6.32 -10.07 -3.51
N THR A 205 7.30 -10.03 -4.41
CA THR A 205 8.06 -11.22 -4.84
C THR A 205 9.58 -10.99 -4.77
N PRO A 206 10.38 -12.06 -4.78
CA PRO A 206 11.81 -11.95 -5.05
C PRO A 206 12.05 -11.30 -6.42
N GLY A 207 13.17 -10.57 -6.57
CA GLY A 207 13.45 -9.77 -7.76
C GLY A 207 13.54 -10.52 -9.09
N ASN A 208 13.73 -11.83 -9.06
CA ASN A 208 13.85 -12.67 -10.26
C ASN A 208 12.50 -13.19 -10.80
N VAL A 209 11.40 -13.01 -10.07
CA VAL A 209 10.07 -13.44 -10.53
C VAL A 209 9.67 -12.60 -11.75
N HIS A 210 9.14 -13.24 -12.79
CA HIS A 210 8.70 -12.55 -14.00
C HIS A 210 7.34 -11.90 -13.77
N ASP A 211 7.20 -10.65 -14.19
CA ASP A 211 6.02 -9.81 -13.89
C ASP A 211 4.70 -10.45 -14.36
N SER A 212 4.71 -11.17 -15.50
CA SER A 212 3.52 -11.84 -16.05
C SER A 212 2.98 -12.99 -15.20
N GLN A 213 3.72 -13.49 -14.22
CA GLN A 213 3.27 -14.56 -13.33
C GLN A 213 2.30 -14.06 -12.25
N GLU A 214 2.34 -12.76 -11.95
CA GLU A 214 1.56 -12.15 -10.90
C GLU A 214 0.19 -11.59 -11.37
N LEU A 215 -0.14 -11.71 -12.66
CA LEU A 215 -1.35 -11.14 -13.23
C LEU A 215 -2.63 -11.69 -12.58
N ASP A 216 -2.67 -13.00 -12.36
CA ASP A 216 -3.86 -13.68 -11.83
C ASP A 216 -4.18 -13.25 -10.39
N GLU A 217 -3.14 -13.09 -9.58
CA GLU A 217 -3.23 -12.65 -8.19
C GLU A 217 -3.66 -11.17 -8.13
N LEU A 218 -3.07 -10.33 -8.98
CA LEU A 218 -3.39 -8.90 -9.02
C LEU A 218 -4.82 -8.60 -9.49
N LEU A 219 -5.41 -9.49 -10.28
CA LEU A 219 -6.78 -9.37 -10.79
C LEU A 219 -7.80 -10.20 -10.00
N ASP A 220 -7.38 -10.86 -8.92
CA ASP A 220 -8.21 -11.75 -8.09
C ASP A 220 -8.96 -12.83 -8.92
N ILE A 221 -8.37 -13.27 -10.03
CA ILE A 221 -9.01 -14.22 -10.95
C ILE A 221 -9.38 -15.54 -10.22
N ASN A 222 -8.57 -15.94 -9.25
CA ASN A 222 -8.77 -17.17 -8.49
C ASN A 222 -9.84 -17.04 -7.40
N LYS A 223 -10.15 -15.82 -6.92
CA LYS A 223 -11.19 -15.55 -5.92
C LYS A 223 -12.58 -15.39 -6.54
N SER A 224 -12.66 -15.07 -7.84
CA SER A 224 -13.93 -14.91 -8.56
C SER A 224 -14.61 -16.26 -8.78
N LYS A 225 -15.91 -16.35 -8.45
CA LYS A 225 -16.76 -17.53 -8.74
C LYS A 225 -16.83 -17.82 -10.26
N ASP A 226 -16.73 -16.78 -11.09
CA ASP A 226 -16.59 -16.85 -12.55
C ASP A 226 -15.12 -16.68 -12.94
N LYS A 227 -14.36 -17.75 -12.93
CA LYS A 227 -12.92 -17.80 -13.29
C LYS A 227 -12.55 -17.22 -14.67
N LEU A 228 -13.50 -16.68 -15.42
CA LEU A 228 -13.37 -16.21 -16.80
C LEU A 228 -13.71 -14.74 -17.02
N LYS A 229 -14.16 -13.99 -16.00
CA LYS A 229 -14.54 -12.59 -16.18
C LYS A 229 -13.70 -11.67 -15.32
N VAL A 230 -12.63 -11.12 -15.90
CA VAL A 230 -11.95 -9.95 -15.35
C VAL A 230 -12.87 -8.74 -15.54
N SER A 231 -13.21 -8.09 -14.44
CA SER A 231 -13.97 -6.84 -14.47
C SER A 231 -13.09 -5.69 -14.98
N GLY A 232 -13.53 -5.02 -16.03
CA GLY A 232 -12.89 -3.82 -16.57
C GLY A 232 -11.70 -4.03 -17.49
N GLN A 233 -11.17 -2.93 -18.00
CA GLN A 233 -10.03 -2.92 -18.93
C GLN A 233 -8.73 -3.09 -18.17
N VAL A 234 -7.79 -3.87 -18.74
CA VAL A 234 -6.48 -4.17 -18.13
C VAL A 234 -5.36 -3.57 -18.96
N TYR A 235 -4.67 -2.60 -18.41
CA TYR A 235 -3.49 -1.95 -18.98
C TYR A 235 -2.24 -2.48 -18.29
N ALA A 236 -1.31 -3.00 -19.06
CA ALA A 236 -0.03 -3.49 -18.54
C ALA A 236 1.08 -3.38 -19.59
N ASP A 237 2.34 -3.54 -19.15
CA ASP A 237 3.49 -3.56 -20.06
C ASP A 237 3.47 -4.80 -20.97
N SER A 238 4.18 -4.72 -22.08
CA SER A 238 4.38 -5.80 -23.03
C SER A 238 5.02 -7.07 -22.42
N ALA A 239 5.62 -6.98 -21.24
CA ALA A 239 6.08 -8.14 -20.46
C ALA A 239 4.94 -9.05 -20.02
N TYR A 240 3.72 -8.54 -19.87
CA TYR A 240 2.51 -9.30 -19.54
C TYR A 240 1.83 -9.92 -20.78
N ALA A 241 2.23 -9.53 -22.00
CA ALA A 241 1.65 -10.04 -23.24
C ALA A 241 2.08 -11.49 -23.49
N ASN A 242 1.13 -12.42 -23.34
CA ASN A 242 1.28 -13.82 -23.67
C ASN A 242 -0.09 -14.41 -24.04
N LYS A 243 -0.08 -15.54 -24.77
CA LYS A 243 -1.31 -16.20 -25.26
C LYS A 243 -2.28 -16.60 -24.14
N LEU A 244 -1.76 -16.91 -22.94
CA LEU A 244 -2.59 -17.31 -21.80
C LEU A 244 -3.34 -16.11 -21.23
N ASN A 245 -2.65 -14.99 -21.04
CA ASN A 245 -3.24 -13.74 -20.56
C ASN A 245 -4.24 -13.17 -21.57
N ASP A 246 -3.93 -13.25 -22.88
CA ASP A 246 -4.85 -12.83 -23.95
C ASP A 246 -6.18 -13.61 -23.89
N LYS A 247 -6.13 -14.93 -23.64
CA LYS A 247 -7.34 -15.75 -23.47
C LYS A 247 -8.12 -15.40 -22.21
N LYS A 248 -7.44 -15.12 -21.10
CA LYS A 248 -8.07 -14.78 -19.80
C LYS A 248 -8.78 -13.44 -19.83
N LEU A 249 -8.17 -12.45 -20.47
CA LEU A 249 -8.70 -11.09 -20.51
C LEU A 249 -9.76 -10.90 -21.59
N GLY A 250 -9.69 -11.66 -22.68
CA GLY A 250 -10.51 -11.45 -23.86
C GLY A 250 -10.18 -10.13 -24.60
N ASN A 251 -10.65 -10.00 -25.84
CA ASN A 251 -10.27 -8.86 -26.71
C ASN A 251 -10.76 -7.49 -26.21
N GLN A 252 -11.88 -7.45 -25.52
CA GLN A 252 -12.47 -6.18 -25.04
C GLN A 252 -11.69 -5.57 -23.87
N ASN A 253 -11.28 -6.39 -22.94
CA ASN A 253 -10.62 -5.97 -21.69
C ASN A 253 -9.10 -5.90 -21.82
N ASN A 254 -8.50 -6.59 -22.78
CA ASN A 254 -7.06 -6.64 -22.97
C ASN A 254 -6.52 -5.35 -23.61
N LYS A 255 -5.92 -4.49 -22.80
CA LYS A 255 -5.20 -3.27 -23.23
C LYS A 255 -3.70 -3.35 -22.92
N ILE A 256 -3.15 -4.58 -22.78
CA ILE A 256 -1.72 -4.82 -22.65
C ILE A 256 -0.99 -4.28 -23.88
N LEU A 257 0.20 -3.70 -23.70
CA LEU A 257 1.00 -3.18 -24.80
C LEU A 257 1.38 -4.28 -25.79
N HIS A 258 1.22 -4.01 -27.07
CA HIS A 258 1.68 -4.92 -28.13
C HIS A 258 3.19 -5.09 -28.06
N ARG A 259 3.65 -6.33 -28.17
CA ARG A 259 5.07 -6.70 -28.14
C ARG A 259 5.61 -6.88 -29.56
N ALA A 260 6.75 -6.26 -29.86
CA ALA A 260 7.49 -6.54 -31.05
C ALA A 260 8.29 -7.85 -30.90
N TYR A 261 8.36 -8.65 -31.96
CA TYR A 261 9.19 -9.85 -32.02
C TYR A 261 10.28 -9.66 -33.08
N ARG A 262 11.35 -10.45 -33.02
CA ARG A 262 12.54 -10.33 -33.89
C ARG A 262 12.20 -10.25 -35.38
N ASN A 263 11.19 -10.98 -35.86
CA ASN A 263 10.80 -11.05 -37.27
C ASN A 263 9.39 -10.46 -37.52
N LYS A 264 8.80 -9.78 -36.52
CA LYS A 264 7.46 -9.20 -36.63
C LYS A 264 7.43 -7.85 -35.89
N PRO A 265 7.86 -6.75 -36.56
CA PRO A 265 7.78 -5.43 -35.98
C PRO A 265 6.32 -5.00 -35.80
N LEU A 266 6.09 -4.02 -34.93
CA LEU A 266 4.76 -3.45 -34.71
C LEU A 266 4.28 -2.70 -35.97
N THR A 267 3.01 -2.87 -36.31
CA THR A 267 2.33 -2.08 -37.35
C THR A 267 2.18 -0.63 -36.92
N LYS A 268 1.88 0.27 -37.87
CA LYS A 268 1.60 1.69 -37.55
C LYS A 268 0.44 1.81 -36.57
N GLN A 269 -0.64 1.05 -36.77
CA GLN A 269 -1.78 1.02 -35.88
C GLN A 269 -1.40 0.56 -34.46
N GLN A 270 -0.67 -0.54 -34.32
CA GLN A 270 -0.21 -1.04 -33.01
C GLN A 270 0.69 -0.04 -32.28
N LYS A 271 1.53 0.70 -33.01
CA LYS A 271 2.35 1.78 -32.41
C LYS A 271 1.46 2.92 -31.87
N GLN A 272 0.42 3.30 -32.60
CA GLN A 272 -0.53 4.32 -32.18
C GLN A 272 -1.34 3.86 -30.95
N GLU A 273 -1.85 2.63 -30.95
CA GLU A 273 -2.52 2.05 -29.80
C GLU A 273 -1.59 1.97 -28.57
N ASN A 274 -0.33 1.54 -28.76
CA ASN A 274 0.64 1.53 -27.67
C ASN A 274 0.89 2.93 -27.09
N LYS A 275 0.92 3.97 -27.92
CA LYS A 275 1.05 5.36 -27.45
C LYS A 275 -0.11 5.77 -26.55
N GLN A 276 -1.35 5.45 -26.95
CA GLN A 276 -2.55 5.73 -26.15
C GLN A 276 -2.56 4.91 -24.83
N ARG A 277 -2.24 3.61 -24.90
CA ARG A 277 -2.19 2.75 -23.72
C ARG A 277 -1.09 3.15 -22.73
N SER A 278 0.05 3.63 -23.24
CA SER A 278 1.17 4.11 -22.41
C SER A 278 0.82 5.37 -21.63
N SER A 279 -0.04 6.26 -22.15
CA SER A 279 -0.47 7.46 -21.42
C SER A 279 -1.30 7.09 -20.18
N ILE A 280 -2.09 6.02 -20.25
CA ILE A 280 -2.85 5.51 -19.10
C ILE A 280 -1.91 4.81 -18.11
N ARG A 281 -0.97 4.00 -18.60
CA ARG A 281 0.02 3.33 -17.75
C ARG A 281 0.90 4.28 -16.94
N TYR A 282 1.10 5.50 -17.40
CA TYR A 282 1.85 6.53 -16.66
C TYR A 282 1.32 6.73 -15.23
N ILE A 283 0.04 6.44 -14.97
CA ILE A 283 -0.58 6.58 -13.65
C ILE A 283 0.09 5.65 -12.64
N VAL A 284 0.26 4.35 -12.94
CA VAL A 284 0.91 3.42 -12.00
C VAL A 284 2.39 3.73 -11.82
N GLU A 285 3.08 4.24 -12.86
CA GLU A 285 4.46 4.68 -12.76
C GLU A 285 4.58 5.89 -11.82
N ARG A 286 3.65 6.85 -11.92
CA ARG A 286 3.53 7.99 -11.00
C ARG A 286 3.27 7.51 -9.57
N THR A 287 2.35 6.56 -9.38
CA THR A 287 2.04 5.97 -8.08
C THR A 287 3.31 5.35 -7.46
N PHE A 288 4.06 4.54 -8.21
CA PHE A 288 5.33 4.00 -7.71
C PHE A 288 6.36 5.08 -7.38
N GLY A 289 6.39 6.17 -8.15
CA GLY A 289 7.21 7.35 -7.85
C GLY A 289 6.87 7.92 -6.47
N LEU A 290 5.60 8.16 -6.20
CA LEU A 290 5.11 8.66 -4.91
C LEU A 290 5.41 7.70 -3.75
N LEU A 291 5.16 6.38 -3.93
CA LEU A 291 5.47 5.37 -2.92
C LEU A 291 6.96 5.32 -2.58
N LYS A 292 7.84 5.49 -3.57
CA LYS A 292 9.29 5.53 -3.36
C LYS A 292 9.76 6.80 -2.70
N GLN A 293 9.25 7.95 -3.14
CA GLN A 293 9.70 9.27 -2.69
C GLN A 293 9.18 9.58 -1.28
N HIS A 294 7.90 9.39 -1.04
CA HIS A 294 7.26 9.81 0.21
C HIS A 294 7.24 8.72 1.29
N HIS A 295 7.09 7.45 0.89
CA HIS A 295 6.96 6.33 1.84
C HIS A 295 8.22 5.45 1.90
N GLY A 296 9.30 5.82 1.17
CA GLY A 296 10.57 5.14 1.21
C GLY A 296 10.54 3.69 0.68
N LEU A 297 9.63 3.38 -0.28
CA LEU A 297 9.49 2.03 -0.84
C LEU A 297 10.71 1.59 -1.65
N GLY A 298 11.54 2.50 -2.16
CA GLY A 298 12.67 2.18 -3.04
C GLY A 298 13.69 1.21 -2.46
N LYS A 299 13.76 1.11 -1.13
CA LYS A 299 14.67 0.21 -0.41
C LYS A 299 13.95 -0.54 0.70
N ALA A 300 14.20 -1.85 0.80
CA ALA A 300 13.69 -2.71 1.85
C ALA A 300 14.24 -2.27 3.22
N ARG A 301 13.36 -2.13 4.20
CA ARG A 301 13.73 -1.74 5.57
C ARG A 301 14.15 -2.93 6.41
N TYR A 302 13.54 -4.08 6.18
CA TYR A 302 13.72 -5.31 6.96
C TYR A 302 14.50 -6.35 6.15
N LEU A 303 14.96 -7.41 6.82
CA LEU A 303 15.42 -8.64 6.18
C LEU A 303 14.24 -9.58 5.98
N GLY A 304 14.25 -10.28 4.84
CA GLY A 304 13.24 -11.28 4.50
C GLY A 304 12.04 -10.73 3.74
N LEU A 305 11.40 -11.60 2.96
CA LEU A 305 10.29 -11.28 2.06
C LEU A 305 9.06 -10.79 2.83
N GLN A 306 8.59 -11.57 3.80
CA GLN A 306 7.32 -11.34 4.48
C GLN A 306 7.27 -10.00 5.23
N ARG A 307 8.34 -9.62 5.93
CA ARG A 307 8.39 -8.34 6.65
C ARG A 307 8.33 -7.14 5.71
N ASN A 308 8.94 -7.26 4.54
CA ASN A 308 8.90 -6.22 3.52
C ASN A 308 7.57 -6.22 2.74
N LYS A 309 6.93 -7.39 2.52
CA LYS A 309 5.54 -7.49 2.02
C LYS A 309 4.59 -6.73 2.94
N THR A 310 4.62 -7.03 4.25
CA THR A 310 3.82 -6.32 5.26
C THR A 310 4.03 -4.81 5.21
N ARG A 311 5.28 -4.35 5.13
CA ARG A 311 5.58 -2.92 5.00
C ARG A 311 5.01 -2.33 3.72
N ALA A 312 5.11 -3.02 2.59
CA ALA A 312 4.57 -2.55 1.31
C ALA A 312 3.04 -2.45 1.33
N GLN A 313 2.35 -3.39 1.98
CA GLN A 313 0.89 -3.35 2.18
C GLN A 313 0.47 -2.16 3.04
N LEU A 314 1.14 -1.90 4.16
CA LEU A 314 0.90 -0.72 4.99
C LEU A 314 1.17 0.61 4.25
N ILE A 315 2.19 0.63 3.39
CA ILE A 315 2.48 1.77 2.52
C ILE A 315 1.35 1.98 1.50
N ALA A 316 0.82 0.92 0.89
CA ALA A 316 -0.30 1.00 -0.04
C ALA A 316 -1.55 1.57 0.64
N MET A 317 -1.89 1.08 1.86
CA MET A 317 -2.99 1.62 2.66
C MET A 317 -2.80 3.11 2.99
N SER A 318 -1.61 3.48 3.46
CA SER A 318 -1.30 4.88 3.80
C SER A 318 -1.35 5.79 2.58
N HIS A 319 -0.90 5.32 1.42
CA HIS A 319 -0.99 6.04 0.15
C HIS A 319 -2.46 6.27 -0.24
N ASN A 320 -3.28 5.22 -0.18
CA ASN A 320 -4.69 5.32 -0.51
C ASN A 320 -5.43 6.28 0.43
N LEU A 321 -5.19 6.20 1.73
CA LEU A 321 -5.76 7.12 2.70
C LEU A 321 -5.33 8.57 2.45
N LYS A 322 -4.05 8.81 2.16
CA LYS A 322 -3.54 10.16 1.87
C LYS A 322 -4.13 10.74 0.60
N THR A 323 -4.19 9.94 -0.47
CA THR A 323 -4.80 10.34 -1.73
C THR A 323 -6.29 10.60 -1.53
N GLY A 324 -6.99 9.70 -0.82
CA GLY A 324 -8.41 9.84 -0.50
C GLY A 324 -8.72 11.07 0.33
N MET A 325 -7.90 11.39 1.34
CA MET A 325 -8.06 12.59 2.16
C MET A 325 -7.92 13.87 1.31
N ASN A 326 -6.97 13.91 0.37
CA ASN A 326 -6.81 15.08 -0.51
C ASN A 326 -8.01 15.27 -1.42
N ILE A 327 -8.52 14.20 -2.04
CA ILE A 327 -9.72 14.26 -2.88
C ILE A 327 -10.95 14.65 -2.05
N PHE A 328 -11.08 14.11 -0.84
CA PHE A 328 -12.17 14.47 0.07
C PHE A 328 -12.19 15.96 0.38
N LYS A 329 -11.02 16.56 0.68
CA LYS A 329 -10.88 18.01 0.90
C LYS A 329 -11.30 18.82 -0.32
N GLU A 330 -10.91 18.39 -1.52
CA GLU A 330 -11.31 19.05 -2.78
C GLU A 330 -12.84 18.98 -2.98
N ILE A 331 -13.46 17.81 -2.72
CA ILE A 331 -14.91 17.65 -2.80
C ILE A 331 -15.64 18.56 -1.81
N GLN A 332 -15.14 18.68 -0.57
CA GLN A 332 -15.74 19.57 0.44
C GLN A 332 -15.64 21.04 0.02
N GLN A 333 -14.47 21.47 -0.44
CA GLN A 333 -14.30 22.84 -0.95
C GLN A 333 -15.25 23.18 -2.11
N LEU A 334 -15.48 22.23 -3.02
CA LEU A 334 -16.43 22.41 -4.12
C LEU A 334 -17.89 22.49 -3.65
N LYS A 335 -18.27 21.77 -2.59
CA LYS A 335 -19.60 21.87 -1.98
C LYS A 335 -19.79 23.23 -1.32
N ASP A 336 -18.83 23.69 -0.53
CA ASP A 336 -18.89 24.99 0.11
C ASP A 336 -19.04 26.13 -0.89
N LEU A 337 -18.31 26.06 -2.03
CA LEU A 337 -18.46 27.03 -3.12
C LEU A 337 -19.83 27.01 -3.78
N ARG A 338 -20.47 25.86 -3.90
CA ARG A 338 -21.86 25.75 -4.43
C ARG A 338 -22.87 26.40 -3.49
N ASP A 339 -22.73 26.16 -2.18
CA ASP A 339 -23.65 26.72 -1.18
C ASP A 339 -23.52 28.25 -1.09
N TYR A 340 -22.36 28.82 -1.41
CA TYR A 340 -22.18 30.26 -1.56
C TYR A 340 -22.77 30.87 -2.85
N CYS A 341 -22.99 30.05 -3.90
CA CYS A 341 -23.47 30.51 -5.20
C CYS A 341 -24.99 30.33 -5.40
N VAL A 342 -25.70 29.80 -4.43
CA VAL A 342 -27.17 29.71 -4.45
C VAL A 342 -27.74 30.98 -3.77
N PRO A 343 -28.45 31.85 -4.51
CA PRO A 343 -29.01 33.10 -3.97
C PRO A 343 -30.16 32.81 -2.98
#